data_3695fdd66a051aaa8bad8e991a64c6c3
#
_entry.id   3695fdd66a051aaa8bad8e991a64c6c3
#
_cell.length_a   1.000
_cell.length_b   1.000
_cell.length_c   1.000
_cell.angle_alpha   90.00
_cell.angle_beta   90.00
_cell.angle_gamma   90.00
#
_symmetry.space_group_name_H-M   'P 1'
#
loop_
_entity.id
_entity.type
_entity.pdbx_description
1 polymer ?
#
loop_
_entity_poly.entity_id
_entity_poly.type
_entity_poly.pdbx_seq_one_letter_code
_entity_poly.pdbx_strand_id
1 'polypeptide(L)'
;MNHSDEILSILREEIEQYDNRTRCDETGTVIEVGDGIATVYGLNRAVYGELVQFDTGVHGIVLDLKRDSVGVVLLGSEDGLHEGSAVSRTGRAADVPVGDAMIGRTVNALGEPIDGLGPIETTERRPIEREASGVVSREPVNQPMQTGILAIDSMVPIGRGQRELIIGDRQTGKTSIAIDTILNQKGQDMICIYVAIGQKASTVARLRGTLEKYGALDYSIIVSATAADGAPQQYIAPYAGAAIGEYFMSQGRDVLIVYDDLSKHAVAYRTLSLLLRRSPGREAYPGDVFYLHSRLLERACRLTPEYGGGSMTALPIIETLAGDVSAYIPTNVISITDGQIYLENDLFFAGQRPAINVGLSVSRVGGAAQTKAIKKTAGTLRIDLARFRELEVFTQFSSDLDKDTQQALEHGKRLMEILKQPLCHPMPVWRQAVILYAATNGLLSDVPLDRVRDFVQKLADSLPESLLTEIQSTGTLTGTAAEQIRVALKTYKDQVSAAWQA
;
A
#
# COMPACT_ATOMS: atom_id res chain seq x y z
N MET A 1 -63.99 37.84 -23.13
CA MET A 1 -62.73 37.10 -23.17
C MET A 1 -62.85 36.09 -24.28
N ASN A 2 -61.97 36.17 -25.26
CA ASN A 2 -62.08 35.37 -26.47
C ASN A 2 -61.60 33.94 -26.18
N HIS A 3 -62.41 32.99 -26.62
CA HIS A 3 -62.08 31.53 -26.51
C HIS A 3 -60.69 31.18 -27.07
N SER A 4 -60.12 32.03 -27.93
CA SER A 4 -58.73 31.89 -28.44
C SER A 4 -57.65 32.26 -27.43
N ASP A 5 -57.92 33.15 -26.48
CA ASP A 5 -56.94 33.56 -25.46
C ASP A 5 -56.83 32.50 -24.33
N GLU A 6 -57.91 31.80 -24.07
CA GLU A 6 -57.98 30.69 -23.13
C GLU A 6 -57.23 29.45 -23.68
N ILE A 7 -57.36 29.14 -24.95
CA ILE A 7 -56.64 28.07 -25.64
C ILE A 7 -55.14 28.39 -25.71
N LEU A 8 -54.77 29.64 -25.95
CA LEU A 8 -53.36 30.08 -25.95
C LEU A 8 -52.73 30.05 -24.56
N SER A 9 -53.49 30.31 -23.49
CA SER A 9 -52.96 30.16 -22.11
C SER A 9 -52.76 28.73 -21.73
N ILE A 10 -53.67 27.82 -22.09
CA ILE A 10 -53.56 26.37 -21.86
C ILE A 10 -52.40 25.78 -22.66
N LEU A 11 -52.23 26.19 -23.92
CA LEU A 11 -51.07 25.75 -24.73
C LEU A 11 -49.73 26.30 -24.20
N ARG A 12 -49.71 27.52 -23.66
CA ARG A 12 -48.50 28.02 -22.97
C ARG A 12 -48.18 27.26 -21.69
N GLU A 13 -49.18 26.97 -20.88
CA GLU A 13 -49.01 26.14 -19.69
C GLU A 13 -48.55 24.70 -20.02
N GLU A 14 -49.10 24.10 -21.07
CA GLU A 14 -48.64 22.79 -21.55
C GLU A 14 -47.24 22.84 -22.16
N ILE A 15 -46.87 23.92 -22.87
CA ILE A 15 -45.51 24.11 -23.41
C ILE A 15 -44.51 24.36 -22.28
N GLU A 16 -44.87 25.16 -21.26
CA GLU A 16 -44.03 25.35 -20.07
C GLU A 16 -43.88 24.03 -19.24
N GLN A 17 -44.94 23.25 -19.17
CA GLN A 17 -44.87 21.91 -18.59
C GLN A 17 -44.11 20.92 -19.48
N TYR A 18 -44.13 21.10 -20.81
CA TYR A 18 -43.36 20.27 -21.74
C TYR A 18 -41.86 20.59 -21.68
N ASP A 19 -41.48 21.84 -21.45
CA ASP A 19 -40.08 22.22 -21.22
C ASP A 19 -39.54 21.69 -19.88
N ASN A 20 -40.41 21.51 -18.88
CA ASN A 20 -40.12 20.78 -17.68
C ASN A 20 -39.95 19.24 -17.89
N ARG A 21 -40.52 18.69 -18.98
CA ARG A 21 -40.30 17.26 -19.35
C ARG A 21 -38.94 17.00 -19.97
N THR A 22 -38.24 18.00 -20.47
CA THR A 22 -36.84 17.87 -20.90
C THR A 22 -35.88 17.65 -19.73
N ARG A 23 -36.29 17.92 -18.49
CA ARG A 23 -35.56 17.50 -17.26
C ARG A 23 -35.75 16.04 -16.87
N CYS A 24 -36.71 15.31 -17.46
CA CYS A 24 -36.97 13.92 -17.17
C CYS A 24 -35.84 12.95 -17.57
N ASP A 25 -34.91 13.36 -18.45
CA ASP A 25 -33.74 12.58 -18.82
C ASP A 25 -32.66 12.55 -17.70
N GLU A 26 -32.81 13.37 -16.67
CA GLU A 26 -31.89 13.45 -15.52
C GLU A 26 -32.42 12.72 -14.28
N THR A 27 -33.65 12.21 -14.34
CA THR A 27 -34.28 11.45 -13.26
C THR A 27 -34.65 10.06 -13.75
N GLY A 28 -34.50 9.08 -12.87
CA GLY A 28 -34.85 7.69 -13.10
C GLY A 28 -35.66 7.13 -11.95
N THR A 29 -36.16 5.93 -12.14
CA THR A 29 -36.95 5.19 -11.15
C THR A 29 -36.30 3.86 -10.86
N VAL A 30 -36.19 3.48 -9.58
CA VAL A 30 -35.69 2.16 -9.14
C VAL A 30 -36.68 1.09 -9.57
N ILE A 31 -36.19 0.07 -10.31
CA ILE A 31 -36.99 -1.11 -10.72
C ILE A 31 -36.76 -2.25 -9.73
N GLU A 32 -35.52 -2.41 -9.28
CA GLU A 32 -35.09 -3.49 -8.38
C GLU A 32 -34.02 -2.95 -7.45
N VAL A 33 -34.07 -3.24 -6.15
CA VAL A 33 -33.06 -2.87 -5.17
C VAL A 33 -32.85 -4.03 -4.20
N GLY A 34 -31.58 -4.30 -3.90
CA GLY A 34 -31.16 -5.32 -2.94
C GLY A 34 -29.67 -5.60 -3.00
N ASP A 35 -29.12 -6.09 -1.90
CA ASP A 35 -27.71 -6.45 -1.77
C ASP A 35 -26.72 -5.31 -2.12
N GLY A 36 -27.12 -4.06 -1.88
CA GLY A 36 -26.30 -2.87 -2.17
C GLY A 36 -26.28 -2.45 -3.64
N ILE A 37 -27.21 -2.98 -4.48
CA ILE A 37 -27.34 -2.60 -5.88
C ILE A 37 -28.79 -2.17 -6.19
N ALA A 38 -28.92 -1.16 -7.02
CA ALA A 38 -30.19 -0.75 -7.59
C ALA A 38 -30.15 -0.83 -9.11
N THR A 39 -31.20 -1.40 -9.71
CA THR A 39 -31.46 -1.31 -11.15
C THR A 39 -32.41 -0.14 -11.38
N VAL A 40 -32.00 0.82 -12.18
CA VAL A 40 -32.71 2.08 -12.40
C VAL A 40 -33.12 2.19 -13.87
N TYR A 41 -34.35 2.58 -14.11
CA TYR A 41 -34.92 2.91 -15.43
C TYR A 41 -34.94 4.42 -15.64
N GLY A 42 -34.69 4.90 -16.85
CA GLY A 42 -34.90 6.32 -17.23
C GLY A 42 -33.67 7.22 -17.16
N LEU A 43 -32.51 6.75 -16.62
CA LEU A 43 -31.26 7.53 -16.63
C LEU A 43 -30.51 7.40 -17.97
N ASN A 44 -31.13 7.80 -19.06
CA ASN A 44 -30.64 7.54 -20.43
C ASN A 44 -29.32 8.22 -20.78
N ARG A 45 -28.96 9.29 -20.05
CA ARG A 45 -27.72 10.05 -20.23
C ARG A 45 -26.65 9.75 -19.18
N ALA A 46 -26.91 8.79 -18.28
CA ALA A 46 -25.94 8.42 -17.27
C ALA A 46 -24.66 7.88 -17.91
N VAL A 47 -23.52 8.24 -17.33
CA VAL A 47 -22.21 7.73 -17.76
C VAL A 47 -21.62 6.79 -16.70
N TYR A 48 -20.75 5.89 -17.14
CA TYR A 48 -20.05 4.99 -16.24
C TYR A 48 -19.19 5.79 -15.22
N GLY A 49 -19.30 5.42 -13.94
CA GLY A 49 -18.59 6.13 -12.84
C GLY A 49 -19.30 7.40 -12.36
N GLU A 50 -20.46 7.74 -12.92
CA GLU A 50 -21.24 8.91 -12.47
C GLU A 50 -21.86 8.65 -11.10
N LEU A 51 -21.81 9.69 -10.24
CA LEU A 51 -22.51 9.73 -8.97
C LEU A 51 -23.98 10.06 -9.19
N VAL A 52 -24.87 9.27 -8.64
CA VAL A 52 -26.32 9.52 -8.63
C VAL A 52 -26.81 9.66 -7.19
N GLN A 53 -27.92 10.36 -7.00
CA GLN A 53 -28.54 10.58 -5.69
C GLN A 53 -29.97 10.06 -5.68
N PHE A 54 -30.30 9.24 -4.69
CA PHE A 54 -31.63 8.76 -4.44
C PHE A 54 -32.45 9.75 -3.61
N ASP A 55 -33.77 9.67 -3.66
CA ASP A 55 -34.68 10.51 -2.90
C ASP A 55 -34.51 10.40 -1.38
N THR A 56 -34.00 9.28 -0.90
CA THR A 56 -33.60 9.05 0.50
C THR A 56 -32.31 9.80 0.91
N GLY A 57 -31.61 10.44 -0.03
CA GLY A 57 -30.31 11.08 0.17
C GLY A 57 -29.11 10.13 0.03
N VAL A 58 -29.34 8.83 -0.16
CA VAL A 58 -28.28 7.87 -0.42
C VAL A 58 -27.65 8.15 -1.78
N HIS A 59 -26.32 8.02 -1.87
CA HIS A 59 -25.59 8.13 -3.12
C HIS A 59 -25.32 6.75 -3.73
N GLY A 60 -25.20 6.71 -5.06
CA GLY A 60 -24.79 5.52 -5.79
C GLY A 60 -23.85 5.85 -6.93
N ILE A 61 -23.10 4.85 -7.40
CA ILE A 61 -22.22 4.95 -8.57
C ILE A 61 -22.78 4.07 -9.69
N VAL A 62 -22.84 4.63 -10.87
CA VAL A 62 -23.22 3.91 -12.09
C VAL A 62 -22.08 3.00 -12.51
N LEU A 63 -22.29 1.68 -12.45
CA LEU A 63 -21.28 0.69 -12.84
C LEU A 63 -21.72 -0.25 -13.98
N ASP A 64 -22.98 -0.20 -14.39
CA ASP A 64 -23.48 -1.00 -15.52
C ASP A 64 -24.46 -0.17 -16.36
N LEU A 65 -24.22 -0.13 -17.68
CA LEU A 65 -25.04 0.60 -18.63
C LEU A 65 -25.66 -0.41 -19.60
N LYS A 66 -26.97 -0.63 -19.48
CA LYS A 66 -27.77 -1.46 -20.40
C LYS A 66 -28.61 -0.57 -21.31
N ARG A 67 -29.25 -1.18 -22.30
CA ARG A 67 -30.08 -0.45 -23.25
C ARG A 67 -31.25 0.27 -22.59
N ASP A 68 -31.90 -0.38 -21.62
CA ASP A 68 -33.16 0.08 -21.04
C ASP A 68 -33.03 0.31 -19.51
N SER A 69 -31.86 0.08 -18.90
CA SER A 69 -31.64 0.22 -17.46
C SER A 69 -30.18 0.52 -17.13
N VAL A 70 -29.99 1.06 -15.95
CA VAL A 70 -28.67 1.39 -15.40
C VAL A 70 -28.48 0.63 -14.09
N GLY A 71 -27.36 -0.09 -13.96
CA GLY A 71 -26.96 -0.72 -12.71
C GLY A 71 -26.18 0.26 -11.84
N VAL A 72 -26.73 0.57 -10.68
CA VAL A 72 -26.18 1.50 -9.71
C VAL A 72 -25.75 0.75 -8.46
N VAL A 73 -24.57 0.99 -7.98
CA VAL A 73 -24.01 0.44 -6.75
C VAL A 73 -24.18 1.46 -5.63
N LEU A 74 -24.83 1.08 -4.54
CA LEU A 74 -25.17 1.96 -3.43
C LEU A 74 -23.93 2.25 -2.55
N LEU A 75 -23.71 3.48 -2.19
CA LEU A 75 -22.59 3.91 -1.31
C LEU A 75 -23.02 4.13 0.15
N GLY A 76 -24.22 3.71 0.50
CA GLY A 76 -24.79 3.81 1.84
C GLY A 76 -25.72 2.64 2.15
N SER A 77 -26.49 2.75 3.24
CA SER A 77 -27.54 1.78 3.54
C SER A 77 -28.64 1.83 2.51
N GLU A 78 -29.19 0.67 2.19
CA GLU A 78 -30.39 0.55 1.34
C GLU A 78 -31.70 0.82 2.09
N ASP A 79 -31.60 1.15 3.39
CA ASP A 79 -32.76 1.44 4.21
C ASP A 79 -33.62 2.58 3.65
N GLY A 80 -34.92 2.30 3.45
CA GLY A 80 -35.87 3.25 2.89
C GLY A 80 -35.87 3.34 1.35
N LEU A 81 -34.98 2.63 0.67
CA LEU A 81 -35.04 2.48 -0.78
C LEU A 81 -35.98 1.34 -1.15
N HIS A 82 -36.83 1.56 -2.13
CA HIS A 82 -37.80 0.55 -2.63
C HIS A 82 -38.02 0.70 -4.13
N GLU A 83 -38.67 -0.26 -4.74
CA GLU A 83 -39.13 -0.15 -6.11
C GLU A 83 -40.02 1.09 -6.26
N GLY A 84 -39.76 1.91 -7.25
CA GLY A 84 -40.45 3.20 -7.46
C GLY A 84 -39.71 4.41 -6.86
N SER A 85 -38.69 4.24 -6.01
CA SER A 85 -37.87 5.36 -5.51
C SER A 85 -37.26 6.17 -6.66
N ALA A 86 -37.21 7.50 -6.50
CA ALA A 86 -36.66 8.37 -7.51
C ALA A 86 -35.12 8.48 -7.38
N VAL A 87 -34.47 8.55 -8.53
CA VAL A 87 -33.01 8.70 -8.63
C VAL A 87 -32.70 9.86 -9.55
N SER A 88 -31.82 10.75 -9.14
CA SER A 88 -31.37 11.88 -9.95
C SER A 88 -29.89 11.81 -10.27
N ARG A 89 -29.51 12.20 -11.47
CA ARG A 89 -28.14 12.37 -11.89
C ARG A 89 -27.52 13.58 -11.20
N THR A 90 -26.27 13.46 -10.79
CA THR A 90 -25.51 14.61 -10.28
C THR A 90 -24.68 15.30 -11.36
N GLY A 91 -24.48 14.66 -12.52
CA GLY A 91 -23.60 15.13 -13.58
C GLY A 91 -22.11 15.14 -13.19
N ARG A 92 -21.74 14.52 -12.07
CA ARG A 92 -20.37 14.46 -11.57
C ARG A 92 -19.91 13.02 -11.42
N ALA A 93 -18.64 12.77 -11.70
CA ALA A 93 -18.00 11.51 -11.30
C ALA A 93 -17.92 11.41 -9.77
N ALA A 94 -17.89 10.19 -9.24
CA ALA A 94 -17.64 9.98 -7.82
C ALA A 94 -16.30 10.60 -7.42
N ASP A 95 -16.29 11.42 -6.38
CA ASP A 95 -15.15 12.20 -5.92
C ASP A 95 -14.97 12.12 -4.39
N VAL A 96 -13.77 12.48 -3.93
CA VAL A 96 -13.42 12.56 -2.51
C VAL A 96 -12.84 13.93 -2.16
N PRO A 97 -13.04 14.42 -0.93
CA PRO A 97 -12.36 15.62 -0.46
C PRO A 97 -10.85 15.37 -0.38
N VAL A 98 -10.06 16.38 -0.70
CA VAL A 98 -8.60 16.34 -0.65
C VAL A 98 -8.06 17.62 0.00
N GLY A 99 -6.86 17.57 0.56
CA GLY A 99 -6.24 18.73 1.19
C GLY A 99 -5.44 18.35 2.43
N ASP A 100 -4.65 19.29 2.94
CA ASP A 100 -3.83 19.10 4.16
C ASP A 100 -4.69 18.80 5.40
N ALA A 101 -5.94 19.26 5.43
CA ALA A 101 -6.89 18.96 6.51
C ALA A 101 -7.23 17.46 6.65
N MET A 102 -6.89 16.64 5.65
CA MET A 102 -7.03 15.18 5.70
C MET A 102 -5.92 14.50 6.54
N ILE A 103 -4.78 15.16 6.73
CA ILE A 103 -3.64 14.61 7.48
C ILE A 103 -4.05 14.42 8.95
N GLY A 104 -3.72 13.28 9.52
CA GLY A 104 -4.09 12.90 10.88
C GLY A 104 -5.49 12.30 11.02
N ARG A 105 -6.29 12.28 9.95
CA ARG A 105 -7.69 11.87 9.98
C ARG A 105 -7.88 10.41 9.56
N THR A 106 -8.94 9.83 10.09
CA THR A 106 -9.46 8.53 9.65
C THR A 106 -10.80 8.74 8.97
N VAL A 107 -10.88 8.34 7.70
CA VAL A 107 -12.05 8.58 6.84
C VAL A 107 -12.58 7.27 6.24
N ASN A 108 -13.85 7.30 5.84
CA ASN A 108 -14.44 6.21 5.05
C ASN A 108 -14.02 6.31 3.56
N ALA A 109 -14.56 5.43 2.74
CA ALA A 109 -14.28 5.37 1.29
C ALA A 109 -14.79 6.61 0.50
N LEU A 110 -15.66 7.43 1.09
CA LEU A 110 -16.15 8.69 0.51
C LEU A 110 -15.37 9.94 1.01
N GLY A 111 -14.37 9.71 1.88
CA GLY A 111 -13.60 10.77 2.52
C GLY A 111 -14.30 11.44 3.70
N GLU A 112 -15.39 10.86 4.21
CA GLU A 112 -16.08 11.36 5.39
C GLU A 112 -15.36 10.91 6.66
N PRO A 113 -15.21 11.78 7.67
CA PRO A 113 -14.50 11.45 8.90
C PRO A 113 -15.27 10.44 9.76
N ILE A 114 -14.54 9.40 10.21
CA ILE A 114 -15.07 8.35 11.10
C ILE A 114 -14.29 8.29 12.43
N ASP A 115 -13.45 9.29 12.69
CA ASP A 115 -12.55 9.37 13.85
C ASP A 115 -13.15 10.12 15.06
N GLY A 116 -14.34 10.71 14.90
CA GLY A 116 -15.01 11.48 15.95
C GLY A 116 -14.44 12.90 16.15
N LEU A 117 -13.53 13.36 15.30
CA LEU A 117 -12.88 14.69 15.40
C LEU A 117 -13.64 15.82 14.68
N GLY A 118 -14.88 15.55 14.26
CA GLY A 118 -15.72 16.53 13.54
C GLY A 118 -15.44 16.57 12.03
N PRO A 119 -16.16 17.43 11.30
CA PRO A 119 -16.06 17.54 9.85
C PRO A 119 -14.65 17.97 9.41
N ILE A 120 -14.28 17.57 8.17
CA ILE A 120 -13.03 17.98 7.54
C ILE A 120 -13.33 19.16 6.63
N GLU A 121 -12.76 20.32 6.92
CA GLU A 121 -12.94 21.52 6.12
C GLU A 121 -11.98 21.51 4.93
N THR A 122 -12.47 21.09 3.77
CA THR A 122 -11.76 21.19 2.50
C THR A 122 -12.66 21.78 1.44
N THR A 123 -12.08 22.57 0.53
CA THR A 123 -12.77 23.15 -0.62
C THR A 123 -12.51 22.35 -1.90
N GLU A 124 -11.45 21.55 -1.92
CA GLU A 124 -11.04 20.78 -3.09
C GLU A 124 -11.54 19.35 -3.01
N ARG A 125 -11.97 18.83 -4.17
CA ARG A 125 -12.38 17.45 -4.37
C ARG A 125 -11.71 16.89 -5.61
N ARG A 126 -11.40 15.58 -5.61
CA ARG A 126 -10.84 14.91 -6.78
C ARG A 126 -11.66 13.66 -7.13
N PRO A 127 -11.85 13.38 -8.43
CA PRO A 127 -12.48 12.14 -8.88
C PRO A 127 -11.69 10.93 -8.35
N ILE A 128 -12.40 9.93 -7.84
CA ILE A 128 -11.77 8.69 -7.36
C ILE A 128 -11.19 7.87 -8.52
N GLU A 129 -11.84 7.86 -9.67
CA GLU A 129 -11.34 7.26 -10.90
C GLU A 129 -10.72 8.31 -11.80
N ARG A 130 -9.47 8.11 -12.17
CA ARG A 130 -8.70 8.98 -13.06
C ARG A 130 -7.70 8.13 -13.82
N GLU A 131 -7.42 8.53 -15.05
CA GLU A 131 -6.34 7.95 -15.84
C GLU A 131 -4.99 8.20 -15.17
N ALA A 132 -4.13 7.18 -15.20
CA ALA A 132 -2.77 7.28 -14.70
C ALA A 132 -1.96 8.28 -15.53
N SER A 133 -0.97 8.92 -14.90
CA SER A 133 -0.05 9.84 -15.57
C SER A 133 0.64 9.17 -16.77
N GLY A 134 0.70 9.88 -17.91
CA GLY A 134 1.29 9.38 -19.14
C GLY A 134 2.82 9.22 -19.06
N VAL A 135 3.41 8.59 -20.06
CA VAL A 135 4.86 8.29 -20.10
C VAL A 135 5.71 9.57 -20.04
N VAL A 136 5.27 10.64 -20.70
CA VAL A 136 6.02 11.92 -20.78
C VAL A 136 6.10 12.63 -19.41
N SER A 137 5.12 12.41 -18.54
CA SER A 137 5.05 13.03 -17.21
C SER A 137 5.81 12.26 -16.13
N ARG A 138 6.40 11.10 -16.47
CA ARG A 138 7.09 10.22 -15.50
C ARG A 138 8.59 10.38 -15.55
N GLU A 139 9.20 10.33 -14.37
CA GLU A 139 10.64 10.27 -14.18
C GLU A 139 11.07 8.88 -13.68
N PRO A 140 12.27 8.38 -14.06
CA PRO A 140 12.76 7.12 -13.53
C PRO A 140 12.89 7.12 -12.00
N VAL A 141 12.59 5.97 -11.39
CA VAL A 141 12.72 5.77 -9.94
C VAL A 141 14.21 5.62 -9.58
N ASN A 142 14.77 6.62 -8.91
CA ASN A 142 16.19 6.70 -8.56
C ASN A 142 16.44 7.25 -7.15
N GLN A 143 15.38 7.52 -6.38
CA GLN A 143 15.50 7.97 -4.99
C GLN A 143 15.04 6.86 -4.05
N PRO A 144 15.85 6.53 -3.00
CA PRO A 144 15.47 5.52 -2.01
C PRO A 144 14.24 5.94 -1.20
N MET A 145 13.31 5.00 -1.00
CA MET A 145 12.30 5.06 0.03
C MET A 145 12.71 4.07 1.13
N GLN A 146 13.25 4.59 2.22
CA GLN A 146 13.76 3.75 3.30
C GLN A 146 12.62 3.15 4.10
N THR A 147 12.58 1.84 4.21
CA THR A 147 11.58 1.13 5.02
C THR A 147 11.98 1.06 6.50
N GLY A 148 13.27 1.23 6.80
CA GLY A 148 13.83 1.01 8.12
C GLY A 148 13.93 -0.48 8.48
N ILE A 149 13.62 -1.38 7.55
CA ILE A 149 13.72 -2.83 7.73
C ILE A 149 14.99 -3.32 7.02
N LEU A 150 15.96 -3.77 7.81
CA LEU A 150 17.30 -4.14 7.34
C LEU A 150 17.25 -5.12 6.16
N ALA A 151 16.39 -6.13 6.24
CA ALA A 151 16.26 -7.14 5.19
C ALA A 151 15.71 -6.57 3.87
N ILE A 152 14.80 -5.59 3.93
CA ILE A 152 14.22 -4.96 2.74
C ILE A 152 15.20 -3.98 2.13
N ASP A 153 15.67 -3.01 2.91
CA ASP A 153 16.53 -1.93 2.42
C ASP A 153 17.86 -2.46 1.84
N SER A 154 18.33 -3.61 2.36
CA SER A 154 19.56 -4.26 1.87
C SER A 154 19.38 -5.14 0.63
N MET A 155 18.26 -5.88 0.52
CA MET A 155 18.11 -6.95 -0.48
C MET A 155 16.99 -6.72 -1.49
N VAL A 156 15.93 -6.00 -1.11
CA VAL A 156 14.75 -5.72 -1.94
C VAL A 156 14.39 -4.23 -1.81
N PRO A 157 15.32 -3.33 -2.16
CA PRO A 157 15.15 -1.90 -1.93
C PRO A 157 13.99 -1.33 -2.73
N ILE A 158 13.30 -0.37 -2.12
CA ILE A 158 12.15 0.32 -2.68
C ILE A 158 12.52 1.76 -2.99
N GLY A 159 12.14 2.26 -4.17
CA GLY A 159 12.33 3.64 -4.57
C GLY A 159 11.06 4.47 -4.49
N ARG A 160 11.19 5.79 -4.37
CA ARG A 160 10.07 6.72 -4.39
C ARG A 160 9.41 6.71 -5.77
N GLY A 161 8.12 6.35 -5.80
CA GLY A 161 7.35 6.15 -7.04
C GLY A 161 7.27 4.71 -7.52
N GLN A 162 7.87 3.75 -6.81
CA GLN A 162 7.82 2.31 -7.13
C GLN A 162 6.56 1.67 -6.59
N ARG A 163 6.14 0.58 -7.24
CA ARG A 163 5.09 -0.34 -6.78
C ARG A 163 5.73 -1.62 -6.30
N GLU A 164 5.74 -1.87 -5.00
CA GLU A 164 6.36 -3.08 -4.44
C GLU A 164 5.30 -3.89 -3.70
N LEU A 165 5.04 -5.11 -4.19
CA LEU A 165 4.04 -6.00 -3.62
C LEU A 165 4.54 -6.65 -2.32
N ILE A 166 3.72 -6.66 -1.29
CA ILE A 166 3.94 -7.47 -0.09
C ILE A 166 2.98 -8.67 -0.16
N ILE A 167 3.53 -9.87 -0.28
CA ILE A 167 2.75 -11.09 -0.53
C ILE A 167 3.12 -12.20 0.45
N GLY A 168 2.15 -12.97 0.88
CA GLY A 168 2.32 -14.12 1.77
C GLY A 168 1.02 -14.53 2.45
N ASP A 169 1.06 -15.63 3.19
CA ASP A 169 -0.10 -16.17 3.87
C ASP A 169 -0.58 -15.29 5.04
N ARG A 170 -1.72 -15.63 5.61
CA ARG A 170 -2.25 -14.94 6.79
C ARG A 170 -1.26 -14.98 7.94
N GLN A 171 -1.18 -13.86 8.68
CA GLN A 171 -0.37 -13.72 9.90
C GLN A 171 1.15 -13.86 9.69
N THR A 172 1.67 -13.75 8.48
CA THR A 172 3.13 -13.75 8.20
C THR A 172 3.83 -12.41 8.46
N GLY A 173 3.08 -11.37 8.86
CA GLY A 173 3.66 -10.06 9.19
C GLY A 173 3.57 -9.02 8.08
N LYS A 174 2.73 -9.20 7.02
CA LYS A 174 2.55 -8.25 5.92
C LYS A 174 2.21 -6.84 6.41
N THR A 175 1.14 -6.72 7.21
CA THR A 175 0.71 -5.45 7.82
C THR A 175 1.80 -4.83 8.70
N SER A 176 2.59 -5.65 9.40
CA SER A 176 3.68 -5.16 10.25
C SER A 176 4.79 -4.49 9.45
N ILE A 177 5.15 -5.03 8.29
CA ILE A 177 6.11 -4.41 7.36
C ILE A 177 5.59 -3.03 6.90
N ALA A 178 4.30 -2.95 6.53
CA ALA A 178 3.70 -1.69 6.12
C ALA A 178 3.70 -0.65 7.26
N ILE A 179 3.38 -1.06 8.48
CA ILE A 179 3.40 -0.18 9.66
C ILE A 179 4.84 0.30 9.93
N ASP A 180 5.82 -0.58 9.98
CA ASP A 180 7.22 -0.22 10.23
C ASP A 180 7.75 0.74 9.15
N THR A 181 7.35 0.52 7.89
CA THR A 181 7.68 1.42 6.79
C THR A 181 7.07 2.81 7.01
N ILE A 182 5.80 2.91 7.44
CA ILE A 182 5.17 4.19 7.77
C ILE A 182 5.89 4.87 8.95
N LEU A 183 6.19 4.13 10.02
CA LEU A 183 6.89 4.69 11.18
C LEU A 183 8.26 5.25 10.82
N ASN A 184 8.95 4.66 9.86
CA ASN A 184 10.25 5.11 9.39
C ASN A 184 10.19 6.41 8.56
N GLN A 185 9.01 6.83 8.10
CA GLN A 185 8.88 8.07 7.32
C GLN A 185 8.89 9.34 8.18
N LYS A 186 8.96 9.20 9.50
CA LYS A 186 9.07 10.36 10.40
C LYS A 186 10.30 11.22 10.06
N GLY A 187 10.05 12.48 9.68
CA GLY A 187 11.10 13.41 9.28
C GLY A 187 11.68 13.19 7.87
N GLN A 188 11.03 12.35 7.03
CA GLN A 188 11.44 12.08 5.64
C GLN A 188 10.66 12.91 4.60
N ASP A 189 9.83 13.85 5.05
CA ASP A 189 8.95 14.67 4.21
C ASP A 189 8.06 13.83 3.27
N MET A 190 7.40 12.84 3.85
CA MET A 190 6.53 11.90 3.13
C MET A 190 5.16 11.83 3.80
N ILE A 191 4.11 11.94 2.99
CA ILE A 191 2.73 11.69 3.43
C ILE A 191 2.42 10.21 3.28
N CYS A 192 1.92 9.60 4.36
CA CYS A 192 1.55 8.19 4.36
C CYS A 192 0.04 8.03 4.28
N ILE A 193 -0.44 7.16 3.40
CA ILE A 193 -1.86 6.83 3.28
C ILE A 193 -2.00 5.33 3.50
N TYR A 194 -2.80 4.96 4.49
CA TYR A 194 -3.12 3.57 4.75
C TYR A 194 -4.56 3.29 4.38
N VAL A 195 -4.76 2.43 3.39
CA VAL A 195 -6.09 2.03 2.92
C VAL A 195 -6.42 0.64 3.47
N ALA A 196 -7.31 0.61 4.46
CA ALA A 196 -7.81 -0.63 5.06
C ALA A 196 -9.03 -1.13 4.26
N ILE A 197 -8.92 -2.30 3.62
CA ILE A 197 -9.95 -2.87 2.76
C ILE A 197 -10.47 -4.17 3.36
N GLY A 198 -11.74 -4.20 3.77
CA GLY A 198 -12.37 -5.39 4.35
C GLY A 198 -11.70 -5.86 5.65
N GLN A 199 -11.01 -4.98 6.36
CA GLN A 199 -10.39 -5.26 7.66
C GLN A 199 -11.43 -5.17 8.78
N LYS A 200 -11.18 -5.88 9.89
CA LYS A 200 -12.02 -5.71 11.09
C LYS A 200 -11.82 -4.32 11.67
N ALA A 201 -12.91 -3.67 12.11
CA ALA A 201 -12.85 -2.35 12.76
C ALA A 201 -11.86 -2.31 13.93
N SER A 202 -11.78 -3.39 14.73
CA SER A 202 -10.79 -3.54 15.81
C SER A 202 -9.34 -3.54 15.33
N THR A 203 -9.07 -4.03 14.13
CA THR A 203 -7.73 -4.00 13.52
C THR A 203 -7.37 -2.58 13.10
N VAL A 204 -8.30 -1.86 12.48
CA VAL A 204 -8.11 -0.46 12.08
C VAL A 204 -7.92 0.44 13.32
N ALA A 205 -8.71 0.23 14.37
CA ALA A 205 -8.55 0.96 15.63
C ALA A 205 -7.18 0.73 16.28
N ARG A 206 -6.69 -0.52 16.28
CA ARG A 206 -5.35 -0.84 16.79
C ARG A 206 -4.24 -0.23 15.92
N LEU A 207 -4.39 -0.23 14.59
CA LEU A 207 -3.48 0.44 13.68
C LEU A 207 -3.39 1.93 14.01
N ARG A 208 -4.55 2.62 14.08
CA ARG A 208 -4.63 4.03 14.44
C ARG A 208 -3.93 4.32 15.76
N GLY A 209 -4.24 3.54 16.82
CA GLY A 209 -3.58 3.68 18.13
C GLY A 209 -2.07 3.44 18.08
N THR A 210 -1.59 2.54 17.22
CA THR A 210 -0.14 2.34 17.00
C THR A 210 0.49 3.56 16.33
N LEU A 211 -0.08 4.08 15.25
CA LEU A 211 0.43 5.27 14.56
C LEU A 211 0.41 6.49 15.49
N GLU A 212 -0.63 6.66 16.28
CA GLU A 212 -0.75 7.72 17.28
C GLU A 212 0.35 7.63 18.36
N LYS A 213 0.55 6.44 18.93
CA LYS A 213 1.58 6.17 19.95
C LYS A 213 2.99 6.56 19.48
N TYR A 214 3.31 6.35 18.21
CA TYR A 214 4.63 6.66 17.66
C TYR A 214 4.70 8.03 16.97
N GLY A 215 3.60 8.83 17.01
CA GLY A 215 3.52 10.15 16.40
C GLY A 215 3.54 10.11 14.86
N ALA A 216 3.05 9.00 14.29
CA ALA A 216 2.97 8.83 12.83
C ALA A 216 1.66 9.34 12.23
N LEU A 217 0.64 9.64 13.05
CA LEU A 217 -0.59 10.29 12.57
C LEU A 217 -0.33 11.69 12.03
N ASP A 218 0.68 12.40 12.53
CA ASP A 218 1.00 13.77 12.12
C ASP A 218 1.33 13.90 10.61
N TYR A 219 1.62 12.79 9.94
CA TYR A 219 1.90 12.72 8.50
C TYR A 219 1.15 11.57 7.81
N SER A 220 0.13 11.02 8.46
CA SER A 220 -0.62 9.86 7.92
C SER A 220 -2.11 10.13 7.78
N ILE A 221 -2.73 9.48 6.79
CA ILE A 221 -4.17 9.46 6.54
C ILE A 221 -4.61 7.99 6.52
N ILE A 222 -5.71 7.67 7.19
CA ILE A 222 -6.29 6.32 7.15
C ILE A 222 -7.60 6.37 6.39
N VAL A 223 -7.69 5.61 5.30
CA VAL A 223 -8.95 5.37 4.56
C VAL A 223 -9.44 3.98 4.92
N SER A 224 -10.65 3.88 5.45
CA SER A 224 -11.17 2.60 5.97
C SER A 224 -12.49 2.21 5.31
N ALA A 225 -12.50 1.03 4.70
CA ALA A 225 -13.71 0.29 4.37
C ALA A 225 -13.63 -1.05 5.11
N THR A 226 -14.36 -1.18 6.20
CA THR A 226 -14.28 -2.35 7.10
C THR A 226 -14.99 -3.56 6.51
N ALA A 227 -14.83 -4.71 7.15
CA ALA A 227 -15.55 -5.94 6.77
C ALA A 227 -17.08 -5.86 7.02
N ALA A 228 -17.52 -4.88 7.81
CA ALA A 228 -18.94 -4.61 8.03
C ALA A 228 -19.56 -3.71 6.95
N ASP A 229 -18.70 -2.99 6.22
CA ASP A 229 -19.15 -2.12 5.13
C ASP A 229 -19.43 -2.95 3.87
N GLY A 230 -20.39 -2.50 3.08
CA GLY A 230 -20.78 -3.18 1.85
C GLY A 230 -19.65 -3.30 0.83
N ALA A 231 -19.77 -4.26 -0.09
CA ALA A 231 -18.82 -4.46 -1.18
C ALA A 231 -18.54 -3.17 -2.00
N PRO A 232 -19.51 -2.27 -2.21
CA PRO A 232 -19.29 -0.99 -2.88
C PRO A 232 -18.22 -0.12 -2.23
N GLN A 233 -18.29 0.03 -0.91
CA GLN A 233 -17.31 0.86 -0.18
C GLN A 233 -15.93 0.23 -0.19
N GLN A 234 -15.83 -1.09 -0.06
CA GLN A 234 -14.56 -1.82 -0.18
C GLN A 234 -13.96 -1.71 -1.60
N TYR A 235 -14.81 -1.62 -2.63
CA TYR A 235 -14.38 -1.43 -4.02
C TYR A 235 -13.79 -0.05 -4.26
N ILE A 236 -14.43 1.03 -3.76
CA ILE A 236 -13.99 2.40 -4.05
C ILE A 236 -12.84 2.87 -3.14
N ALA A 237 -12.68 2.30 -1.93
CA ALA A 237 -11.69 2.73 -0.94
C ALA A 237 -10.26 2.88 -1.49
N PRO A 238 -9.68 1.93 -2.25
CA PRO A 238 -8.34 2.08 -2.80
C PRO A 238 -8.23 3.21 -3.82
N TYR A 239 -9.27 3.44 -4.63
CA TYR A 239 -9.30 4.56 -5.57
C TYR A 239 -9.42 5.91 -4.86
N ALA A 240 -10.19 5.97 -3.78
CA ALA A 240 -10.28 7.14 -2.91
C ALA A 240 -8.92 7.49 -2.29
N GLY A 241 -8.23 6.48 -1.72
CA GLY A 241 -6.88 6.64 -1.21
C GLY A 241 -5.88 7.12 -2.28
N ALA A 242 -5.96 6.55 -3.50
CA ALA A 242 -5.13 6.97 -4.62
C ALA A 242 -5.42 8.44 -5.03
N ALA A 243 -6.69 8.87 -5.08
CA ALA A 243 -7.06 10.24 -5.41
C ALA A 243 -6.53 11.25 -4.38
N ILE A 244 -6.58 10.90 -3.09
CA ILE A 244 -5.98 11.70 -2.00
C ILE A 244 -4.45 11.76 -2.19
N GLY A 245 -3.80 10.64 -2.49
CA GLY A 245 -2.35 10.58 -2.73
C GLY A 245 -1.91 11.41 -3.93
N GLU A 246 -2.63 11.36 -5.04
CA GLU A 246 -2.35 12.14 -6.24
C GLU A 246 -2.45 13.65 -6.01
N TYR A 247 -3.30 14.08 -5.08
CA TYR A 247 -3.37 15.49 -4.70
C TYR A 247 -2.00 15.97 -4.18
N PHE A 248 -1.42 15.27 -3.22
CA PHE A 248 -0.11 15.61 -2.66
C PHE A 248 1.01 15.43 -3.68
N MET A 249 0.98 14.34 -4.45
CA MET A 249 1.97 14.09 -5.51
C MET A 249 1.99 15.23 -6.55
N SER A 250 0.84 15.76 -6.95
CA SER A 250 0.76 16.87 -7.90
C SER A 250 1.28 18.21 -7.35
N GLN A 251 1.41 18.32 -6.03
CA GLN A 251 2.01 19.48 -5.33
C GLN A 251 3.50 19.33 -5.05
N GLY A 252 4.15 18.30 -5.62
CA GLY A 252 5.58 18.07 -5.44
C GLY A 252 5.94 17.32 -4.15
N ARG A 253 4.95 16.78 -3.42
CA ARG A 253 5.18 16.00 -2.21
C ARG A 253 5.33 14.51 -2.54
N ASP A 254 6.10 13.82 -1.72
CA ASP A 254 6.24 12.38 -1.80
C ASP A 254 5.16 11.69 -0.96
N VAL A 255 4.56 10.65 -1.52
CA VAL A 255 3.48 9.89 -0.90
C VAL A 255 3.85 8.40 -0.82
N LEU A 256 3.57 7.79 0.32
CA LEU A 256 3.55 6.35 0.51
C LEU A 256 2.10 5.91 0.67
N ILE A 257 1.62 5.02 -0.20
CA ILE A 257 0.28 4.46 -0.09
C ILE A 257 0.34 2.94 0.12
N VAL A 258 -0.35 2.47 1.15
CA VAL A 258 -0.48 1.05 1.48
C VAL A 258 -1.90 0.60 1.19
N TYR A 259 -2.09 -0.51 0.48
CA TYR A 259 -3.39 -1.13 0.23
C TYR A 259 -3.48 -2.46 0.98
N ASP A 260 -4.14 -2.51 2.11
CA ASP A 260 -4.27 -3.71 2.96
C ASP A 260 -5.73 -4.18 3.04
N ASP A 261 -6.18 -5.15 2.21
CA ASP A 261 -5.46 -5.85 1.16
C ASP A 261 -6.24 -5.87 -0.17
N LEU A 262 -5.51 -5.99 -1.26
CA LEU A 262 -6.11 -6.06 -2.60
C LEU A 262 -6.77 -7.41 -2.91
N SER A 263 -6.51 -8.47 -2.13
CA SER A 263 -7.25 -9.74 -2.24
C SER A 263 -8.73 -9.53 -1.92
N LYS A 264 -9.04 -8.78 -0.83
CA LYS A 264 -10.41 -8.43 -0.45
C LYS A 264 -11.04 -7.44 -1.43
N HIS A 265 -10.25 -6.51 -1.97
CA HIS A 265 -10.69 -5.62 -3.05
C HIS A 265 -11.18 -6.41 -4.26
N ALA A 266 -10.41 -7.42 -4.70
CA ALA A 266 -10.83 -8.30 -5.78
C ALA A 266 -12.12 -9.08 -5.46
N VAL A 267 -12.25 -9.57 -4.22
CA VAL A 267 -13.48 -10.27 -3.76
C VAL A 267 -14.69 -9.32 -3.78
N ALA A 268 -14.55 -8.09 -3.31
CA ALA A 268 -15.61 -7.07 -3.37
C ALA A 268 -16.02 -6.81 -4.82
N TYR A 269 -15.07 -6.65 -5.73
CA TYR A 269 -15.35 -6.46 -7.16
C TYR A 269 -16.04 -7.68 -7.80
N ARG A 270 -15.63 -8.90 -7.43
CA ARG A 270 -16.30 -10.13 -7.86
C ARG A 270 -17.76 -10.14 -7.40
N THR A 271 -18.01 -9.82 -6.13
CA THR A 271 -19.37 -9.76 -5.57
C THR A 271 -20.24 -8.77 -6.35
N LEU A 272 -19.78 -7.53 -6.55
CA LEU A 272 -20.49 -6.52 -7.33
C LEU A 272 -20.77 -6.98 -8.77
N SER A 273 -19.77 -7.60 -9.41
CA SER A 273 -19.91 -8.06 -10.80
C SER A 273 -20.95 -9.18 -10.94
N LEU A 274 -21.00 -10.11 -9.97
CA LEU A 274 -21.99 -11.19 -9.95
C LEU A 274 -23.40 -10.65 -9.68
N LEU A 275 -23.54 -9.69 -8.75
CA LEU A 275 -24.82 -9.03 -8.46
C LEU A 275 -25.33 -8.25 -9.68
N LEU A 276 -24.44 -7.57 -10.41
CA LEU A 276 -24.76 -6.91 -11.69
C LEU A 276 -24.99 -7.91 -12.85
N ARG A 277 -24.95 -9.21 -12.57
CA ARG A 277 -25.15 -10.29 -13.55
C ARG A 277 -24.15 -10.28 -14.71
N ARG A 278 -22.91 -9.82 -14.47
CA ARG A 278 -21.81 -9.91 -15.44
C ARG A 278 -21.34 -11.36 -15.54
N SER A 279 -20.91 -11.77 -16.73
CA SER A 279 -20.43 -13.13 -16.96
C SER A 279 -19.15 -13.41 -16.15
N PRO A 280 -19.12 -14.45 -15.28
CA PRO A 280 -17.94 -14.80 -14.51
C PRO A 280 -16.88 -15.48 -15.39
N GLY A 281 -15.61 -15.20 -15.09
CA GLY A 281 -14.44 -15.87 -15.64
C GLY A 281 -13.79 -16.84 -14.65
N ARG A 282 -12.45 -16.93 -14.69
CA ARG A 282 -11.67 -17.81 -13.79
C ARG A 282 -11.93 -17.47 -12.33
N GLU A 283 -12.17 -18.48 -11.49
CA GLU A 283 -12.49 -18.36 -10.05
C GLU A 283 -13.68 -17.42 -9.78
N ALA A 284 -14.60 -17.35 -10.72
CA ALA A 284 -15.76 -16.45 -10.72
C ALA A 284 -15.45 -14.95 -10.72
N TYR A 285 -14.19 -14.56 -10.94
CA TYR A 285 -13.84 -13.16 -11.15
C TYR A 285 -14.31 -12.69 -12.54
N PRO A 286 -14.68 -11.40 -12.68
CA PRO A 286 -14.97 -10.85 -14.00
C PRO A 286 -13.70 -10.76 -14.85
N GLY A 287 -13.87 -10.80 -16.19
CA GLY A 287 -12.75 -10.82 -17.12
C GLY A 287 -11.80 -9.61 -17.05
N ASP A 288 -12.26 -8.51 -16.48
CA ASP A 288 -11.53 -7.24 -16.33
C ASP A 288 -10.86 -7.07 -14.95
N VAL A 289 -10.77 -8.12 -14.12
CA VAL A 289 -10.14 -8.03 -12.79
C VAL A 289 -8.65 -7.65 -12.86
N PHE A 290 -7.95 -7.97 -13.95
CA PHE A 290 -6.59 -7.48 -14.17
C PHE A 290 -6.59 -5.95 -14.29
N TYR A 291 -7.51 -5.40 -15.07
CA TYR A 291 -7.64 -3.96 -15.27
C TYR A 291 -8.05 -3.23 -13.98
N LEU A 292 -8.82 -3.87 -13.10
CA LEU A 292 -9.15 -3.33 -11.77
C LEU A 292 -7.88 -2.91 -11.00
N HIS A 293 -6.89 -3.78 -10.88
CA HIS A 293 -5.67 -3.52 -10.15
C HIS A 293 -4.64 -2.72 -10.96
N SER A 294 -4.55 -2.94 -12.29
CA SER A 294 -3.58 -2.21 -13.11
C SER A 294 -3.90 -0.72 -13.19
N ARG A 295 -5.17 -0.32 -13.40
CA ARG A 295 -5.55 1.10 -13.42
C ARG A 295 -5.37 1.80 -12.07
N LEU A 296 -5.44 1.06 -10.95
CA LEU A 296 -5.15 1.57 -9.62
C LEU A 296 -3.64 1.76 -9.41
N LEU A 297 -2.86 0.71 -9.64
CA LEU A 297 -1.43 0.67 -9.32
C LEU A 297 -0.59 1.49 -10.30
N GLU A 298 -1.03 1.66 -11.56
CA GLU A 298 -0.36 2.54 -12.53
C GLU A 298 -0.42 4.03 -12.16
N ARG A 299 -1.29 4.43 -11.24
CA ARG A 299 -1.35 5.79 -10.70
C ARG A 299 -0.15 6.11 -9.81
N ALA A 300 0.49 5.07 -9.24
CA ALA A 300 1.73 5.21 -8.48
C ALA A 300 2.91 5.39 -9.44
N CYS A 301 3.60 6.52 -9.33
CA CYS A 301 4.75 6.86 -10.16
C CYS A 301 5.53 8.02 -9.53
N ARG A 302 6.65 8.37 -10.15
CA ARG A 302 7.38 9.61 -9.91
C ARG A 302 7.12 10.56 -11.07
N LEU A 303 6.75 11.80 -10.76
CA LEU A 303 6.48 12.84 -11.76
C LEU A 303 7.75 13.66 -12.05
N THR A 304 7.86 14.11 -13.30
CA THR A 304 8.87 15.10 -13.66
C THR A 304 8.54 16.46 -13.01
N PRO A 305 9.54 17.34 -12.79
CA PRO A 305 9.32 18.65 -12.18
C PRO A 305 8.25 19.50 -12.90
N GLU A 306 8.11 19.35 -14.22
CA GLU A 306 7.11 20.06 -15.03
C GLU A 306 5.66 19.66 -14.68
N TYR A 307 5.47 18.45 -14.13
CA TYR A 307 4.16 17.92 -13.73
C TYR A 307 3.99 17.86 -12.20
N GLY A 308 4.80 18.62 -11.45
CA GLY A 308 4.73 18.74 -10.00
C GLY A 308 5.93 18.16 -9.26
N GLY A 309 6.68 17.19 -9.82
CA GLY A 309 7.91 16.66 -9.26
C GLY A 309 7.76 15.71 -8.06
N GLY A 310 6.53 15.47 -7.58
CA GLY A 310 6.26 14.55 -6.49
C GLY A 310 6.27 13.08 -6.91
N SER A 311 6.16 12.20 -5.92
CA SER A 311 6.05 10.75 -6.17
C SER A 311 4.94 10.11 -5.34
N MET A 312 4.41 8.99 -5.81
CA MET A 312 3.53 8.11 -5.04
C MET A 312 4.07 6.68 -5.12
N THR A 313 4.54 6.17 -3.98
CA THR A 313 5.04 4.80 -3.82
C THR A 313 3.93 3.92 -3.32
N ALA A 314 3.64 2.81 -4.00
CA ALA A 314 2.55 1.91 -3.61
C ALA A 314 3.09 0.62 -3.00
N LEU A 315 2.53 0.23 -1.86
CA LEU A 315 2.73 -1.04 -1.20
C LEU A 315 1.40 -1.83 -1.18
N PRO A 316 1.00 -2.46 -2.28
CA PRO A 316 -0.13 -3.38 -2.26
C PRO A 316 0.20 -4.62 -1.44
N ILE A 317 -0.79 -5.09 -0.69
CA ILE A 317 -0.73 -6.33 0.08
C ILE A 317 -1.64 -7.36 -0.56
N ILE A 318 -1.14 -8.58 -0.76
CA ILE A 318 -1.90 -9.73 -1.23
C ILE A 318 -1.79 -10.88 -0.24
N GLU A 319 -2.91 -11.51 0.07
CA GLU A 319 -2.95 -12.76 0.82
C GLU A 319 -2.85 -13.96 -0.12
N THR A 320 -1.96 -14.90 0.23
CA THR A 320 -1.92 -16.23 -0.38
C THR A 320 -2.58 -17.27 0.53
N LEU A 321 -2.88 -18.42 -0.04
CA LEU A 321 -3.31 -19.62 0.69
C LEU A 321 -2.26 -20.70 0.49
N ALA A 322 -1.69 -21.19 1.59
CA ALA A 322 -0.64 -22.22 1.59
C ALA A 322 0.57 -21.88 0.68
N GLY A 323 0.94 -20.61 0.63
CA GLY A 323 2.07 -20.13 -0.18
C GLY A 323 1.86 -20.13 -1.69
N ASP A 324 0.64 -20.37 -2.17
CA ASP A 324 0.36 -20.43 -3.62
C ASP A 324 0.38 -19.04 -4.27
N VAL A 325 1.51 -18.70 -4.86
CA VAL A 325 1.70 -17.48 -5.65
C VAL A 325 1.18 -17.62 -7.09
N SER A 326 0.82 -18.84 -7.52
CA SER A 326 0.32 -19.12 -8.88
C SER A 326 -1.20 -18.92 -9.00
N ALA A 327 -1.89 -18.64 -7.90
CA ALA A 327 -3.31 -18.30 -7.89
C ALA A 327 -3.60 -17.04 -8.75
N TYR A 328 -4.85 -16.86 -9.14
CA TYR A 328 -5.22 -15.89 -10.17
C TYR A 328 -4.90 -14.44 -9.76
N ILE A 329 -5.32 -14.00 -8.59
CA ILE A 329 -5.08 -12.62 -8.13
C ILE A 329 -3.59 -12.35 -7.82
N PRO A 330 -2.85 -13.21 -7.08
CA PRO A 330 -1.42 -13.07 -6.89
C PRO A 330 -0.65 -12.89 -8.20
N THR A 331 -0.87 -13.76 -9.17
CA THR A 331 -0.18 -13.72 -10.49
C THR A 331 -0.43 -12.39 -11.21
N ASN A 332 -1.68 -11.89 -11.19
CA ASN A 332 -2.02 -10.61 -11.80
C ASN A 332 -1.25 -9.46 -11.15
N VAL A 333 -1.26 -9.38 -9.81
CA VAL A 333 -0.62 -8.25 -9.11
C VAL A 333 0.90 -8.32 -9.20
N ILE A 334 1.53 -9.51 -9.14
CA ILE A 334 2.97 -9.68 -9.39
C ILE A 334 3.37 -9.12 -10.78
N SER A 335 2.52 -9.31 -11.80
CA SER A 335 2.83 -8.81 -13.14
C SER A 335 2.70 -7.29 -13.28
N ILE A 336 1.81 -6.66 -12.48
CA ILE A 336 1.57 -5.21 -12.50
C ILE A 336 2.65 -4.45 -11.72
N THR A 337 3.20 -5.05 -10.66
CA THR A 337 4.14 -4.40 -9.74
C THR A 337 5.59 -4.47 -10.22
N ASP A 338 6.44 -3.59 -9.68
CA ASP A 338 7.86 -3.49 -10.00
C ASP A 338 8.73 -4.42 -9.14
N GLY A 339 8.12 -5.35 -8.45
CA GLY A 339 8.74 -6.35 -7.61
C GLY A 339 7.82 -6.84 -6.51
N GLN A 340 8.31 -7.79 -5.71
CA GLN A 340 7.56 -8.36 -4.59
C GLN A 340 8.46 -8.71 -3.41
N ILE A 341 7.93 -8.51 -2.21
CA ILE A 341 8.46 -9.01 -0.94
C ILE A 341 7.61 -10.22 -0.55
N TYR A 342 8.18 -11.41 -0.67
CA TYR A 342 7.51 -12.66 -0.34
C TYR A 342 7.77 -13.07 1.11
N LEU A 343 6.70 -13.26 1.89
CA LEU A 343 6.74 -13.71 3.28
C LEU A 343 6.34 -15.17 3.38
N GLU A 344 7.22 -15.95 3.97
CA GLU A 344 7.11 -17.41 4.07
C GLU A 344 6.71 -17.85 5.47
N ASN A 345 5.71 -18.75 5.57
CA ASN A 345 5.23 -19.28 6.84
C ASN A 345 6.31 -20.02 7.62
N ASP A 346 7.09 -20.86 6.94
CA ASP A 346 8.10 -21.70 7.59
C ASP A 346 9.16 -20.84 8.27
N LEU A 347 9.59 -19.75 7.63
CA LEU A 347 10.50 -18.77 8.23
C LEU A 347 9.86 -18.07 9.44
N PHE A 348 8.58 -17.72 9.34
CA PHE A 348 7.87 -17.02 10.42
C PHE A 348 7.77 -17.92 11.67
N PHE A 349 7.41 -19.18 11.50
CA PHE A 349 7.30 -20.13 12.59
C PHE A 349 8.67 -20.58 13.13
N ALA A 350 9.70 -20.58 12.29
CA ALA A 350 11.10 -20.78 12.73
C ALA A 350 11.66 -19.59 13.53
N GLY A 351 10.87 -18.51 13.69
CA GLY A 351 11.28 -17.32 14.46
C GLY A 351 12.08 -16.31 13.66
N GLN A 352 12.21 -16.46 12.35
CA GLN A 352 12.78 -15.45 11.47
C GLN A 352 11.75 -14.35 11.21
N ARG A 353 11.93 -13.20 11.81
CA ARG A 353 11.02 -12.03 11.69
C ARG A 353 11.80 -10.76 11.41
N PRO A 354 11.54 -10.11 10.26
CA PRO A 354 10.54 -10.43 9.22
C PRO A 354 10.86 -11.74 8.47
N ALA A 355 9.81 -12.45 8.06
CA ALA A 355 9.89 -13.77 7.42
C ALA A 355 10.12 -13.67 5.90
N ILE A 356 11.04 -12.83 5.47
CA ILE A 356 11.28 -12.53 4.05
C ILE A 356 12.06 -13.65 3.39
N ASN A 357 11.47 -14.24 2.36
CA ASN A 357 12.18 -15.18 1.50
C ASN A 357 13.04 -14.43 0.48
N VAL A 358 14.35 -14.46 0.65
CA VAL A 358 15.32 -13.73 -0.18
C VAL A 358 15.36 -14.22 -1.63
N GLY A 359 15.09 -15.52 -1.84
CA GLY A 359 15.10 -16.15 -3.17
C GLY A 359 13.93 -15.70 -4.05
N LEU A 360 12.72 -15.61 -3.46
CA LEU A 360 11.47 -15.26 -4.16
C LEU A 360 11.18 -13.75 -4.16
N SER A 361 11.85 -12.98 -3.31
CA SER A 361 11.68 -11.53 -3.24
C SER A 361 12.58 -10.83 -4.26
N VAL A 362 12.01 -9.88 -5.00
CA VAL A 362 12.70 -9.18 -6.09
C VAL A 362 12.28 -7.72 -6.11
N SER A 363 13.24 -6.81 -6.27
CA SER A 363 12.99 -5.42 -6.68
C SER A 363 13.56 -5.20 -8.08
N ARG A 364 12.72 -4.77 -9.03
CA ARG A 364 13.15 -4.47 -10.41
C ARG A 364 13.92 -3.16 -10.51
N VAL A 365 13.76 -2.26 -9.54
CA VAL A 365 14.54 -1.01 -9.44
C VAL A 365 15.93 -1.30 -8.86
N GLY A 366 16.01 -2.15 -7.85
CA GLY A 366 17.25 -2.64 -7.29
C GLY A 366 18.16 -1.54 -6.75
N GLY A 367 19.45 -1.62 -7.04
CA GLY A 367 20.48 -0.72 -6.49
C GLY A 367 20.35 0.77 -6.86
N ALA A 368 19.45 1.16 -7.78
CA ALA A 368 19.12 2.57 -8.02
C ALA A 368 18.30 3.16 -6.87
N ALA A 369 17.55 2.32 -6.15
CA ALA A 369 16.75 2.67 -4.98
C ALA A 369 17.51 2.49 -3.65
N GLN A 370 18.82 2.35 -3.66
CA GLN A 370 19.65 2.23 -2.45
C GLN A 370 20.52 3.47 -2.23
N THR A 371 20.72 3.82 -0.96
CA THR A 371 21.79 4.74 -0.60
C THR A 371 23.14 4.12 -0.92
N LYS A 372 24.14 4.94 -1.21
CA LYS A 372 25.50 4.46 -1.53
C LYS A 372 26.11 3.63 -0.40
N ALA A 373 25.79 3.98 0.86
CA ALA A 373 26.23 3.24 2.04
C ALA A 373 25.66 1.81 2.05
N ILE A 374 24.33 1.65 1.92
CA ILE A 374 23.69 0.35 1.90
C ILE A 374 24.14 -0.47 0.68
N LYS A 375 24.17 0.14 -0.52
CA LYS A 375 24.62 -0.55 -1.74
C LYS A 375 26.05 -1.12 -1.60
N LYS A 376 26.95 -0.36 -0.95
CA LYS A 376 28.34 -0.79 -0.73
C LYS A 376 28.44 -1.93 0.30
N THR A 377 27.63 -1.86 1.37
CA THR A 377 27.71 -2.81 2.48
C THR A 377 26.88 -4.06 2.29
N ALA A 378 25.81 -4.01 1.49
CA ALA A 378 24.92 -5.15 1.23
C ALA A 378 25.30 -5.97 -0.02
N GLY A 379 26.38 -5.61 -0.74
CA GLY A 379 26.68 -6.15 -2.07
C GLY A 379 26.75 -7.68 -2.17
N THR A 380 27.26 -8.36 -1.15
CA THR A 380 27.39 -9.84 -1.13
C THR A 380 26.25 -10.52 -0.36
N LEU A 381 25.51 -9.79 0.47
CA LEU A 381 24.55 -10.35 1.43
C LEU A 381 23.57 -11.36 0.80
N ARG A 382 23.01 -11.00 -0.37
CA ARG A 382 22.04 -11.85 -1.06
C ARG A 382 22.67 -13.16 -1.56
N ILE A 383 23.91 -13.09 -2.03
CA ILE A 383 24.67 -14.26 -2.52
C ILE A 383 25.02 -15.16 -1.34
N ASP A 384 25.48 -14.58 -0.24
CA ASP A 384 25.87 -15.32 0.97
C ASP A 384 24.68 -16.06 1.59
N LEU A 385 23.51 -15.42 1.61
CA LEU A 385 22.26 -16.02 2.09
C LEU A 385 21.71 -17.10 1.14
N ALA A 386 21.83 -16.91 -0.18
CA ALA A 386 21.45 -17.93 -1.16
C ALA A 386 22.32 -19.18 -0.98
N ARG A 387 23.65 -18.99 -0.88
CA ARG A 387 24.61 -20.09 -0.62
C ARG A 387 24.32 -20.78 0.71
N PHE A 388 24.02 -20.03 1.77
CA PHE A 388 23.64 -20.58 3.06
C PHE A 388 22.43 -21.50 2.95
N ARG A 389 21.36 -21.10 2.25
CA ARG A 389 20.15 -21.92 2.07
C ARG A 389 20.42 -23.21 1.30
N GLU A 390 21.23 -23.14 0.24
CA GLU A 390 21.63 -24.34 -0.50
C GLU A 390 22.39 -25.33 0.40
N LEU A 391 23.33 -24.82 1.18
CA LEU A 391 24.11 -25.62 2.12
C LEU A 391 23.24 -26.19 3.26
N GLU A 392 22.28 -25.41 3.77
CA GLU A 392 21.37 -25.84 4.84
C GLU A 392 20.53 -27.05 4.40
N VAL A 393 20.00 -27.04 3.18
CA VAL A 393 19.29 -28.19 2.60
C VAL A 393 20.23 -29.40 2.46
N PHE A 394 21.46 -29.17 2.00
CA PHE A 394 22.43 -30.23 1.79
C PHE A 394 22.85 -30.89 3.11
N THR A 395 22.97 -30.14 4.20
CA THR A 395 23.35 -30.66 5.52
C THR A 395 22.33 -31.61 6.16
N GLN A 396 21.07 -31.55 5.71
CA GLN A 396 20.05 -32.52 6.15
C GLN A 396 20.35 -33.94 5.67
N PHE A 397 21.20 -34.11 4.65
CA PHE A 397 21.52 -35.39 4.01
C PHE A 397 22.97 -35.86 4.23
N SER A 398 23.86 -35.01 4.75
CA SER A 398 25.29 -35.30 4.91
C SER A 398 25.78 -34.96 6.32
N SER A 399 26.45 -35.92 7.00
CA SER A 399 27.01 -35.73 8.34
C SER A 399 28.44 -35.22 8.36
N ASP A 400 29.20 -35.42 7.27
CA ASP A 400 30.60 -35.00 7.16
C ASP A 400 30.71 -33.74 6.28
N LEU A 401 30.95 -32.60 6.92
CA LEU A 401 31.16 -31.33 6.26
C LEU A 401 32.64 -30.93 6.34
N ASP A 402 33.18 -30.44 5.24
CA ASP A 402 34.48 -29.80 5.21
C ASP A 402 34.48 -28.47 6.00
N LYS A 403 35.67 -28.01 6.39
CA LYS A 403 35.83 -26.80 7.22
C LYS A 403 35.25 -25.54 6.52
N ASP A 404 35.40 -25.44 5.21
CA ASP A 404 34.94 -24.25 4.45
C ASP A 404 33.42 -24.20 4.42
N THR A 405 32.77 -25.36 4.25
CA THR A 405 31.31 -25.50 4.31
C THR A 405 30.76 -25.17 5.70
N GLN A 406 31.43 -25.64 6.76
CA GLN A 406 31.07 -25.31 8.14
C GLN A 406 31.15 -23.79 8.40
N GLN A 407 32.25 -23.14 7.96
CA GLN A 407 32.41 -21.71 8.10
C GLN A 407 31.32 -20.92 7.34
N ALA A 408 31.00 -21.35 6.11
CA ALA A 408 29.93 -20.74 5.33
C ALA A 408 28.54 -20.85 6.00
N LEU A 409 28.25 -22.02 6.59
CA LEU A 409 27.03 -22.26 7.37
C LEU A 409 26.96 -21.38 8.62
N GLU A 410 28.04 -21.30 9.38
CA GLU A 410 28.09 -20.46 10.57
C GLU A 410 27.97 -18.97 10.22
N HIS A 411 28.59 -18.54 9.13
CA HIS A 411 28.45 -17.19 8.62
C HIS A 411 27.00 -16.90 8.25
N GLY A 412 26.37 -17.79 7.48
CA GLY A 412 24.96 -17.65 7.07
C GLY A 412 23.99 -17.60 8.25
N LYS A 413 24.21 -18.45 9.29
CA LYS A 413 23.42 -18.40 10.53
C LYS A 413 23.52 -17.04 11.22
N ARG A 414 24.72 -16.44 11.27
CA ARG A 414 24.91 -15.09 11.83
C ARG A 414 24.21 -14.02 11.01
N LEU A 415 24.25 -14.10 9.67
CA LEU A 415 23.53 -13.21 8.80
C LEU A 415 22.01 -13.29 9.03
N MET A 416 21.46 -14.53 9.14
CA MET A 416 20.04 -14.73 9.44
C MET A 416 19.65 -14.14 10.80
N GLU A 417 20.49 -14.28 11.83
CA GLU A 417 20.22 -13.71 13.15
C GLU A 417 20.22 -12.17 13.14
N ILE A 418 21.13 -11.55 12.41
CA ILE A 418 21.23 -10.09 12.26
C ILE A 418 20.01 -9.49 11.54
N LEU A 419 19.42 -10.24 10.61
CA LEU A 419 18.24 -9.80 9.87
C LEU A 419 16.94 -9.85 10.68
N LYS A 420 16.96 -10.44 11.87
CA LYS A 420 15.81 -10.41 12.79
C LYS A 420 15.66 -9.02 13.39
N GLN A 421 14.45 -8.48 13.26
CA GLN A 421 14.14 -7.13 13.75
C GLN A 421 12.79 -7.13 14.49
N PRO A 422 12.72 -6.53 15.69
CA PRO A 422 11.47 -6.41 16.42
C PRO A 422 10.51 -5.44 15.73
N LEU A 423 9.21 -5.64 15.96
CA LEU A 423 8.16 -4.77 15.41
C LEU A 423 8.24 -3.35 15.99
N CYS A 424 7.86 -2.37 15.20
CA CYS A 424 7.84 -0.95 15.56
C CYS A 424 9.22 -0.39 15.97
N HIS A 425 10.29 -0.97 15.42
CA HIS A 425 11.66 -0.52 15.65
C HIS A 425 12.41 -0.37 14.31
N PRO A 426 11.97 0.56 13.43
CA PRO A 426 12.69 0.82 12.19
C PRO A 426 14.11 1.34 12.48
N MET A 427 15.07 0.93 11.64
CA MET A 427 16.47 1.29 11.80
C MET A 427 16.85 2.42 10.83
N PRO A 428 17.53 3.49 11.29
CA PRO A 428 18.05 4.53 10.41
C PRO A 428 19.16 3.98 9.52
N VAL A 429 19.41 4.63 8.39
CA VAL A 429 20.38 4.20 7.35
C VAL A 429 21.77 3.97 7.91
N TRP A 430 22.26 4.87 8.78
CA TRP A 430 23.57 4.74 9.38
C TRP A 430 23.72 3.45 10.20
N ARG A 431 22.66 3.09 10.99
CA ARG A 431 22.68 1.85 11.80
C ARG A 431 22.70 0.61 10.91
N GLN A 432 21.87 0.60 9.87
CA GLN A 432 21.87 -0.48 8.88
C GLN A 432 23.22 -0.64 8.20
N ALA A 433 23.86 0.46 7.76
CA ALA A 433 25.16 0.44 7.11
C ALA A 433 26.27 -0.12 8.02
N VAL A 434 26.28 0.27 9.30
CA VAL A 434 27.24 -0.27 10.30
C VAL A 434 27.08 -1.75 10.50
N ILE A 435 25.85 -2.20 10.72
CA ILE A 435 25.51 -3.62 10.94
C ILE A 435 25.90 -4.45 9.73
N LEU A 436 25.51 -4.02 8.53
CA LEU A 436 25.84 -4.72 7.29
C LEU A 436 27.34 -4.74 7.04
N TYR A 437 28.06 -3.66 7.30
CA TYR A 437 29.50 -3.63 7.16
C TYR A 437 30.20 -4.64 8.04
N ALA A 438 29.80 -4.75 9.31
CA ALA A 438 30.34 -5.73 10.24
C ALA A 438 30.02 -7.17 9.81
N ALA A 439 28.81 -7.40 9.33
CA ALA A 439 28.32 -8.70 8.92
C ALA A 439 29.00 -9.22 7.65
N THR A 440 28.98 -8.44 6.57
CA THR A 440 29.46 -8.89 5.25
C THR A 440 30.99 -8.99 5.15
N ASN A 441 31.73 -8.27 5.99
CA ASN A 441 33.19 -8.38 6.05
C ASN A 441 33.70 -9.49 7.00
N GLY A 442 32.85 -10.38 7.47
CA GLY A 442 33.25 -11.51 8.34
C GLY A 442 33.76 -11.08 9.71
N LEU A 443 33.51 -9.84 10.11
CA LEU A 443 34.02 -9.29 11.38
C LEU A 443 33.29 -9.85 12.62
N LEU A 444 32.31 -10.70 12.44
CA LEU A 444 31.49 -11.30 13.50
C LEU A 444 31.74 -12.79 13.70
N SER A 445 32.77 -13.37 13.07
CA SER A 445 33.04 -14.81 13.04
C SER A 445 33.24 -15.42 14.42
N ASP A 446 33.81 -14.70 15.35
CA ASP A 446 34.14 -15.06 16.73
C ASP A 446 33.07 -14.70 17.76
N VAL A 447 32.00 -14.01 17.34
CA VAL A 447 30.89 -13.64 18.22
C VAL A 447 29.91 -14.84 18.34
N PRO A 448 29.53 -15.26 19.57
CA PRO A 448 28.53 -16.31 19.76
C PRO A 448 27.19 -15.97 19.10
N LEU A 449 26.56 -16.98 18.49
CA LEU A 449 25.35 -16.79 17.66
C LEU A 449 24.20 -16.13 18.43
N ASP A 450 23.99 -16.54 19.67
CA ASP A 450 22.94 -16.04 20.57
C ASP A 450 23.16 -14.55 20.96
N ARG A 451 24.37 -14.05 20.86
CA ARG A 451 24.75 -12.67 21.23
C ARG A 451 24.99 -11.74 20.03
N VAL A 452 25.04 -12.27 18.81
CA VAL A 452 25.37 -11.50 17.61
C VAL A 452 24.49 -10.27 17.45
N ARG A 453 23.18 -10.42 17.62
CA ARG A 453 22.23 -9.31 17.46
C ARG A 453 22.45 -8.20 18.48
N ASP A 454 22.56 -8.53 19.75
CA ASP A 454 22.80 -7.57 20.82
C ASP A 454 24.18 -6.91 20.68
N PHE A 455 25.16 -7.66 20.23
CA PHE A 455 26.51 -7.15 19.98
C PHE A 455 26.52 -6.06 18.89
N VAL A 456 25.91 -6.31 17.72
CA VAL A 456 25.92 -5.33 16.63
C VAL A 456 25.08 -4.09 16.95
N GLN A 457 24.04 -4.24 17.78
CA GLN A 457 23.23 -3.12 18.25
C GLN A 457 24.04 -2.21 19.17
N LYS A 458 24.67 -2.78 20.17
CA LYS A 458 25.52 -2.03 21.12
C LYS A 458 26.77 -1.44 20.46
N LEU A 459 27.35 -2.16 19.49
CA LEU A 459 28.42 -1.61 18.65
C LEU A 459 27.97 -0.34 17.94
N ALA A 460 26.81 -0.38 17.30
CA ALA A 460 26.28 0.80 16.61
C ALA A 460 26.06 2.00 17.56
N ASP A 461 25.59 1.72 18.78
CA ASP A 461 25.38 2.74 19.81
C ASP A 461 26.70 3.28 20.42
N SER A 462 27.80 2.55 20.30
CA SER A 462 29.14 2.96 20.80
C SER A 462 29.93 3.88 19.85
N LEU A 463 29.44 4.05 18.61
CA LEU A 463 30.12 4.86 17.61
C LEU A 463 29.97 6.38 17.87
N PRO A 464 30.97 7.19 17.47
CA PRO A 464 30.88 8.63 17.60
C PRO A 464 29.70 9.23 16.83
N GLU A 465 28.95 10.14 17.45
CA GLU A 465 27.79 10.80 16.85
C GLU A 465 28.12 11.53 15.53
N SER A 466 29.32 12.10 15.43
CA SER A 466 29.78 12.72 14.19
C SER A 466 29.83 11.78 13.00
N LEU A 467 30.27 10.54 13.22
CA LEU A 467 30.29 9.49 12.20
C LEU A 467 28.88 9.06 11.79
N LEU A 468 27.99 8.92 12.78
CA LEU A 468 26.59 8.54 12.53
C LEU A 468 25.87 9.63 11.71
N THR A 469 26.06 10.88 12.06
CA THR A 469 25.51 12.04 11.35
C THR A 469 26.07 12.16 9.92
N GLU A 470 27.39 11.90 9.72
CA GLU A 470 28.01 11.89 8.40
C GLU A 470 27.34 10.82 7.50
N ILE A 471 27.20 9.58 7.98
CA ILE A 471 26.58 8.48 7.20
C ILE A 471 25.11 8.80 6.91
N GLN A 472 24.38 9.33 7.90
CA GLN A 472 22.96 9.65 7.73
C GLN A 472 22.72 10.76 6.71
N SER A 473 23.51 11.84 6.78
CA SER A 473 23.32 13.02 5.92
C SER A 473 23.81 12.79 4.48
N THR A 474 24.95 12.09 4.33
CA THR A 474 25.55 11.85 3.01
C THR A 474 25.03 10.60 2.32
N GLY A 475 24.43 9.68 3.07
CA GLY A 475 24.06 8.35 2.58
C GLY A 475 25.25 7.54 2.05
N THR A 476 26.49 7.87 2.47
CA THR A 476 27.73 7.24 1.97
C THR A 476 28.55 6.67 3.11
N LEU A 477 29.25 5.58 2.85
CA LEU A 477 30.26 5.02 3.75
C LEU A 477 31.64 5.27 3.16
N THR A 478 32.35 6.31 3.68
CA THR A 478 33.71 6.66 3.26
C THR A 478 34.73 5.61 3.74
N GLY A 479 35.95 5.60 3.17
CA GLY A 479 37.01 4.72 3.62
C GLY A 479 37.44 5.02 5.07
N THR A 480 37.45 6.28 5.45
CA THR A 480 37.73 6.72 6.83
C THR A 480 36.64 6.25 7.80
N ALA A 481 35.39 6.38 7.44
CA ALA A 481 34.26 5.88 8.23
C ALA A 481 34.33 4.36 8.42
N ALA A 482 34.62 3.61 7.37
CA ALA A 482 34.80 2.16 7.43
C ALA A 482 35.93 1.73 8.38
N GLU A 483 37.06 2.45 8.38
CA GLU A 483 38.16 2.16 9.29
C GLU A 483 37.82 2.52 10.75
N GLN A 484 37.12 3.62 10.99
CA GLN A 484 36.59 3.95 12.32
C GLN A 484 35.67 2.88 12.88
N ILE A 485 34.77 2.33 12.05
CA ILE A 485 33.88 1.23 12.44
C ILE A 485 34.72 0.01 12.80
N ARG A 486 35.75 -0.33 12.00
CA ARG A 486 36.64 -1.47 12.25
C ARG A 486 37.39 -1.35 13.57
N VAL A 487 37.96 -0.14 13.86
CA VAL A 487 38.65 0.12 15.11
C VAL A 487 37.72 0.04 16.30
N ALA A 488 36.52 0.66 16.21
CA ALA A 488 35.51 0.61 17.26
C ALA A 488 35.06 -0.83 17.53
N LEU A 489 34.83 -1.62 16.47
CA LEU A 489 34.47 -3.03 16.57
C LEU A 489 35.52 -3.85 17.30
N LYS A 490 36.80 -3.64 16.97
CA LYS A 490 37.91 -4.32 17.65
C LYS A 490 37.96 -3.95 19.13
N THR A 491 37.91 -2.65 19.43
CA THR A 491 37.90 -2.17 20.82
C THR A 491 36.73 -2.70 21.62
N TYR A 492 35.52 -2.71 21.03
CA TYR A 492 34.34 -3.22 21.68
C TYR A 492 34.39 -4.76 21.89
N LYS A 493 34.92 -5.51 20.92
CA LYS A 493 35.20 -6.95 21.09
C LYS A 493 36.12 -7.24 22.25
N ASP A 494 37.26 -6.51 22.35
CA ASP A 494 38.24 -6.70 23.42
C ASP A 494 37.63 -6.46 24.80
N GLN A 495 36.69 -5.50 24.91
CA GLN A 495 35.97 -5.20 26.15
C GLN A 495 34.95 -6.29 26.55
N VAL A 496 34.28 -6.90 25.58
CA VAL A 496 33.17 -7.82 25.83
C VAL A 496 33.59 -9.30 25.78
N SER A 497 34.71 -9.62 25.13
CA SER A 497 35.19 -11.03 24.98
C SER A 497 35.48 -11.69 26.32
N ALA A 498 35.94 -10.95 27.32
CA ALA A 498 36.15 -11.49 28.68
C ALA A 498 34.83 -11.98 29.31
N ALA A 499 33.69 -11.38 28.98
CA ALA A 499 32.37 -11.78 29.46
C ALA A 499 31.76 -12.96 28.66
N TRP A 500 32.35 -13.36 27.53
CA TRP A 500 31.89 -14.52 26.75
C TRP A 500 32.54 -15.83 27.18
N GLN A 501 33.66 -15.76 27.89
CA GLN A 501 34.42 -16.91 28.39
C GLN A 501 34.01 -17.35 29.82
N ALA A 502 33.19 -16.50 30.49
CA ALA A 502 32.61 -16.79 31.80
C ALA A 502 31.17 -17.31 31.65
#